data_9843e726cabf9d1cbd7acb1c61b3ab6b
#
_entry.id   9843e726cabf9d1cbd7acb1c61b3ab6b
#
_cell.length_a   1.000
_cell.length_b   1.000
_cell.length_c   1.000
_cell.angle_alpha   90.00
_cell.angle_beta   90.00
_cell.angle_gamma   90.00
#
_symmetry.space_group_name_H-M   'P 1'
#
loop_
_entity.id
_entity.type
_entity.pdbx_description
1 polymer ?
#
loop_
_entity_poly.entity_id
_entity_poly.type
_entity_poly.pdbx_seq_one_letter_code
_entity_poly.pdbx_strand_id
1 'polypeptide(L)'
;MPALFHGYGAVDISSCTALAVAQGLTVVLPRRPRRVALRISHTWVAILPPAAFLATVAGLARHPSLALAVVAVACIGVPVLGALAIGAFARGGRPERALLVIPLLVLAALRVGLAGELAVLTLVMLSCVALGSLLAAVAGIRELVIAALLVAVLDLVLMHAGGIRIATAALLDAHAGRIPDFAQPVLGRMTIGYGDFFVAALAGAIASRRPSLQTVVALATTAFALAQYALSSDGDLLPATVPVAVALVVAAVVGRLRRRRVEVAAAPAI
;
A
#
# COMPACT_ATOMS: atom_id res chain seq x y z
N MET A 1 15.98 9.38 -26.26
CA MET A 1 15.87 8.36 -25.21
C MET A 1 14.63 7.48 -25.39
N PRO A 2 14.56 6.54 -26.33
CA PRO A 2 13.41 5.63 -26.47
C PRO A 2 13.74 4.18 -26.10
N ALA A 3 14.86 3.91 -25.41
CA ALA A 3 15.34 2.53 -25.23
C ALA A 3 14.95 1.87 -23.87
N LEU A 4 14.30 2.57 -22.96
CA LEU A 4 13.99 2.04 -21.60
C LEU A 4 12.70 1.20 -21.52
N PHE A 5 11.89 1.14 -22.57
CA PHE A 5 10.60 0.45 -22.54
C PHE A 5 10.44 -0.71 -23.55
N HIS A 6 11.52 -1.13 -24.22
CA HIS A 6 11.47 -2.23 -25.21
C HIS A 6 11.76 -3.62 -24.62
N GLY A 7 11.48 -3.85 -23.35
CA GLY A 7 11.76 -5.12 -22.66
C GLY A 7 10.61 -5.77 -21.92
N TYR A 8 9.37 -5.34 -22.11
CA TYR A 8 8.21 -6.04 -21.55
C TYR A 8 7.83 -7.28 -22.36
N GLY A 9 8.81 -8.15 -22.57
CA GLY A 9 8.55 -9.50 -23.04
C GLY A 9 7.99 -10.33 -21.89
N ALA A 10 6.85 -10.97 -22.12
CA ALA A 10 6.13 -11.90 -21.25
C ALA A 10 6.03 -11.42 -19.78
N VAL A 11 4.85 -10.98 -19.39
CA VAL A 11 4.51 -10.66 -17.99
C VAL A 11 4.97 -11.83 -17.12
N ASP A 12 5.90 -11.58 -16.20
CA ASP A 12 6.37 -12.62 -15.27
C ASP A 12 5.24 -12.93 -14.27
N ILE A 13 4.46 -13.96 -14.60
CA ILE A 13 3.29 -14.41 -13.83
C ILE A 13 3.67 -14.66 -12.37
N SER A 14 4.90 -15.11 -12.11
CA SER A 14 5.37 -15.39 -10.76
C SER A 14 5.52 -14.10 -9.94
N SER A 15 6.13 -13.07 -10.50
CA SER A 15 6.30 -11.76 -9.86
C SER A 15 4.94 -11.05 -9.67
N CYS A 16 4.05 -11.10 -10.66
CA CYS A 16 2.70 -10.55 -10.55
C CYS A 16 1.90 -11.23 -9.43
N THR A 17 1.96 -12.58 -9.38
CA THR A 17 1.27 -13.34 -8.33
C THR A 17 1.84 -13.01 -6.96
N ALA A 18 3.16 -12.94 -6.82
CA ALA A 18 3.81 -12.60 -5.56
C ALA A 18 3.43 -11.19 -5.09
N LEU A 19 3.37 -10.20 -5.98
CA LEU A 19 2.95 -8.84 -5.67
C LEU A 19 1.47 -8.76 -5.28
N ALA A 20 0.58 -9.46 -5.98
CA ALA A 20 -0.83 -9.53 -5.62
C ALA A 20 -1.04 -10.16 -4.23
N VAL A 21 -0.30 -11.24 -3.93
CA VAL A 21 -0.30 -11.87 -2.60
C VAL A 21 0.27 -10.91 -1.55
N ALA A 22 1.36 -10.21 -1.84
CA ALA A 22 1.95 -9.22 -0.95
C ALA A 22 0.96 -8.08 -0.60
N GLN A 23 0.19 -7.59 -1.58
CA GLN A 23 -0.89 -6.63 -1.30
C GLN A 23 -1.96 -7.20 -0.37
N GLY A 24 -2.45 -8.41 -0.64
CA GLY A 24 -3.41 -9.09 0.24
C GLY A 24 -2.88 -9.33 1.65
N LEU A 25 -1.61 -9.73 1.79
CA LEU A 25 -0.93 -9.86 3.08
C LEU A 25 -0.86 -8.52 3.82
N THR A 26 -0.56 -7.44 3.09
CA THR A 26 -0.53 -6.09 3.67
C THR A 26 -1.89 -5.68 4.26
N VAL A 27 -3.01 -6.14 3.68
CA VAL A 27 -4.35 -5.95 4.25
C VAL A 27 -4.56 -6.77 5.53
N VAL A 28 -4.01 -7.98 5.63
CA VAL A 28 -4.20 -8.87 6.80
C VAL A 28 -3.35 -8.47 8.01
N LEU A 29 -2.17 -7.91 7.76
CA LEU A 29 -1.17 -7.63 8.79
C LEU A 29 -1.61 -6.63 9.87
N PRO A 30 -2.35 -5.53 9.58
CA PRO A 30 -2.73 -4.55 10.60
C PRO A 30 -3.54 -5.19 11.74
N ARG A 31 -3.12 -4.90 12.97
CA ARG A 31 -3.87 -5.21 14.19
C ARG A 31 -4.91 -4.12 14.45
N ARG A 32 -5.98 -4.45 15.14
CA ARG A 32 -6.93 -3.46 15.64
C ARG A 32 -6.19 -2.38 16.43
N PRO A 33 -6.20 -1.13 15.99
CA PRO A 33 -5.47 -0.07 16.67
C PRO A 33 -6.01 0.11 18.07
N ARG A 34 -5.11 0.18 19.06
CA ARG A 34 -5.49 0.66 20.40
C ARG A 34 -5.93 2.11 20.22
N ARG A 35 -7.09 2.45 20.71
CA ARG A 35 -7.59 3.83 20.65
C ARG A 35 -6.60 4.73 21.37
N VAL A 36 -5.98 5.63 20.64
CA VAL A 36 -5.23 6.73 21.23
C VAL A 36 -6.26 7.76 21.68
N ALA A 37 -6.08 8.33 22.88
CA ALA A 37 -7.00 9.32 23.44
C ALA A 37 -7.16 10.58 22.57
N LEU A 38 -6.13 10.91 21.76
CA LEU A 38 -6.18 11.98 20.78
C LEU A 38 -6.95 11.53 19.51
N ARG A 39 -8.26 11.62 19.59
CA ARG A 39 -9.10 11.45 18.41
C ARG A 39 -9.25 12.81 17.71
N ILE A 40 -8.43 13.07 16.72
CA ILE A 40 -8.57 14.25 15.87
C ILE A 40 -9.75 13.96 14.93
N SER A 41 -10.95 14.38 15.35
CA SER A 41 -12.18 14.23 14.57
C SER A 41 -12.31 15.35 13.52
N HIS A 42 -11.26 15.58 12.72
CA HIS A 42 -11.32 16.61 11.71
C HIS A 42 -11.35 16.00 10.30
N THR A 43 -12.32 16.43 9.51
CA THR A 43 -12.51 16.00 8.11
C THR A 43 -11.24 16.22 7.24
N TRP A 44 -10.38 17.18 7.59
CA TRP A 44 -9.14 17.46 6.88
C TRP A 44 -8.14 16.29 6.92
N VAL A 45 -8.22 15.41 7.93
CA VAL A 45 -7.38 14.21 7.99
C VAL A 45 -7.61 13.26 6.81
N ALA A 46 -8.83 13.28 6.25
CA ALA A 46 -9.14 12.53 5.02
C ALA A 46 -8.42 13.08 3.78
N ILE A 47 -8.10 14.37 3.80
CA ILE A 47 -7.47 15.05 2.66
C ILE A 47 -5.94 14.90 2.72
N LEU A 48 -5.36 14.65 3.90
CA LEU A 48 -3.91 14.61 4.09
C LEU A 48 -3.21 13.56 3.21
N PRO A 49 -3.63 12.26 3.17
CA PRO A 49 -2.96 11.27 2.31
C PRO A 49 -3.07 11.59 0.82
N PRO A 50 -4.24 11.92 0.25
CA PRO A 50 -4.32 12.26 -1.17
C PRO A 50 -3.58 13.56 -1.51
N ALA A 51 -3.58 14.56 -0.61
CA ALA A 51 -2.81 15.79 -0.82
C ALA A 51 -1.30 15.54 -0.77
N ALA A 52 -0.81 14.72 0.17
CA ALA A 52 0.59 14.34 0.24
C ALA A 52 1.02 13.56 -1.00
N PHE A 53 0.18 12.62 -1.47
CA PHE A 53 0.43 11.88 -2.70
C PHE A 53 0.53 12.81 -3.91
N LEU A 54 -0.47 13.68 -4.11
CA LEU A 54 -0.47 14.65 -5.20
C LEU A 54 0.72 15.62 -5.13
N ALA A 55 1.03 16.13 -3.93
CA ALA A 55 2.16 17.02 -3.73
C ALA A 55 3.50 16.35 -4.07
N THR A 56 3.66 15.07 -3.71
CA THR A 56 4.86 14.30 -4.02
C THR A 56 5.00 14.11 -5.52
N VAL A 57 3.96 13.63 -6.21
CA VAL A 57 3.99 13.41 -7.66
C VAL A 57 4.21 14.74 -8.41
N ALA A 58 3.48 15.79 -8.06
CA ALA A 58 3.63 17.09 -8.69
C ALA A 58 4.98 17.76 -8.37
N GLY A 59 5.48 17.55 -7.16
CA GLY A 59 6.81 18.04 -6.73
C GLY A 59 7.92 17.38 -7.54
N LEU A 60 7.91 16.05 -7.65
CA LEU A 60 8.89 15.29 -8.43
C LEU A 60 8.83 15.63 -9.93
N ALA A 61 7.63 15.85 -10.47
CA ALA A 61 7.48 16.23 -11.87
C ALA A 61 8.06 17.62 -12.17
N ARG A 62 8.02 18.56 -11.21
CA ARG A 62 8.54 19.92 -11.40
C ARG A 62 10.01 20.07 -10.98
N HIS A 63 10.42 19.32 -9.97
CA HIS A 63 11.72 19.41 -9.34
C HIS A 63 12.31 18.01 -9.13
N PRO A 64 12.93 17.41 -10.15
CA PRO A 64 13.50 16.05 -10.05
C PRO A 64 14.55 15.93 -8.93
N SER A 65 15.20 17.03 -8.53
CA SER A 65 16.13 17.06 -7.40
C SER A 65 15.51 16.66 -6.06
N LEU A 66 14.19 16.81 -5.90
CA LEU A 66 13.46 16.34 -4.73
C LEU A 66 13.47 14.81 -4.61
N ALA A 67 13.70 14.09 -5.71
CA ALA A 67 13.76 12.64 -5.69
C ALA A 67 14.82 12.11 -4.73
N LEU A 68 15.99 12.74 -4.68
CA LEU A 68 17.04 12.37 -3.73
C LEU A 68 16.59 12.54 -2.27
N ALA A 69 15.85 13.61 -1.97
CA ALA A 69 15.30 13.83 -0.63
C ALA A 69 14.23 12.78 -0.28
N VAL A 70 13.36 12.41 -1.23
CA VAL A 70 12.35 11.37 -1.04
C VAL A 70 13.03 10.02 -0.78
N VAL A 71 14.05 9.66 -1.56
CA VAL A 71 14.83 8.43 -1.38
C VAL A 71 15.53 8.45 -0.01
N ALA A 72 16.16 9.55 0.40
CA ALA A 72 16.82 9.67 1.70
C ALA A 72 15.82 9.51 2.86
N VAL A 73 14.65 10.13 2.77
CA VAL A 73 13.57 9.99 3.76
C VAL A 73 13.05 8.55 3.80
N ALA A 74 12.91 7.89 2.65
CA ALA A 74 12.48 6.50 2.58
C ALA A 74 13.51 5.55 3.22
N CYS A 75 14.82 5.79 3.01
CA CYS A 75 15.89 4.99 3.60
C CYS A 75 15.92 5.01 5.14
N ILE A 76 15.44 6.07 5.75
CA ILE A 76 15.35 6.19 7.22
C ILE A 76 13.94 5.80 7.68
N GLY A 77 12.93 6.34 7.04
CA GLY A 77 11.53 6.19 7.44
C GLY A 77 11.01 4.77 7.33
N VAL A 78 11.35 4.05 6.25
CA VAL A 78 10.84 2.69 6.02
C VAL A 78 11.34 1.71 7.08
N PRO A 79 12.63 1.62 7.42
CA PRO A 79 13.09 0.76 8.52
C PRO A 79 12.49 1.13 9.88
N VAL A 80 12.41 2.43 10.21
CA VAL A 80 11.83 2.89 11.48
C VAL A 80 10.35 2.52 11.58
N LEU A 81 9.56 2.80 10.55
CA LEU A 81 8.16 2.41 10.50
C LEU A 81 7.99 0.88 10.47
N GLY A 82 8.88 0.15 9.80
CA GLY A 82 8.91 -1.30 9.81
C GLY A 82 9.13 -1.87 11.22
N ALA A 83 10.06 -1.30 11.99
CA ALA A 83 10.28 -1.66 13.39
C ALA A 83 9.04 -1.39 14.25
N LEU A 84 8.39 -0.23 14.06
CA LEU A 84 7.14 0.10 14.73
C LEU A 84 6.01 -0.88 14.35
N ALA A 85 5.93 -1.29 13.09
CA ALA A 85 4.94 -2.29 12.65
C ALA A 85 5.11 -3.60 13.41
N ILE A 86 6.31 -4.18 13.36
CA ILE A 86 6.61 -5.46 14.01
C ILE A 86 6.48 -5.37 15.53
N GLY A 87 6.88 -4.22 16.10
CA GLY A 87 6.84 -4.00 17.55
C GLY A 87 5.44 -3.78 18.10
N ALA A 88 4.53 -3.13 17.35
CA ALA A 88 3.28 -2.63 17.90
C ALA A 88 2.03 -2.84 17.03
N PHE A 89 2.12 -2.70 15.71
CA PHE A 89 0.95 -2.55 14.86
C PHE A 89 0.56 -3.78 14.06
N ALA A 90 1.52 -4.69 13.78
CA ALA A 90 1.24 -5.94 13.10
C ALA A 90 0.63 -6.97 14.07
N ARG A 91 -0.09 -7.95 13.52
CA ARG A 91 -0.60 -9.09 14.27
C ARG A 91 0.55 -9.88 14.90
N GLY A 92 0.47 -10.11 16.20
CA GLY A 92 1.55 -10.78 16.96
C GLY A 92 2.76 -9.87 17.21
N GLY A 93 2.63 -8.56 16.98
CA GLY A 93 3.67 -7.57 17.27
C GLY A 93 4.07 -7.58 18.74
N ARG A 94 5.38 -7.63 18.99
CA ARG A 94 6.01 -7.52 20.30
C ARG A 94 7.21 -6.60 20.20
N PRO A 95 7.49 -5.76 21.21
CA PRO A 95 8.61 -4.81 21.15
C PRO A 95 9.96 -5.49 20.83
N GLU A 96 10.17 -6.69 21.37
CA GLU A 96 11.40 -7.48 21.17
C GLU A 96 11.61 -7.86 19.69
N ARG A 97 10.50 -8.08 18.95
CA ARG A 97 10.53 -8.44 17.55
C ARG A 97 10.88 -7.26 16.62
N ALA A 98 10.84 -6.03 17.12
CA ALA A 98 11.25 -4.86 16.33
C ALA A 98 12.69 -5.00 15.81
N LEU A 99 13.55 -5.73 16.53
CA LEU A 99 14.92 -6.01 16.11
C LEU A 99 15.00 -6.87 14.83
N LEU A 100 13.94 -7.57 14.43
CA LEU A 100 13.89 -8.31 13.16
C LEU A 100 13.99 -7.39 11.92
N VAL A 101 13.81 -6.09 12.10
CA VAL A 101 14.08 -5.12 11.02
C VAL A 101 15.57 -5.10 10.66
N ILE A 102 16.48 -5.35 11.60
CA ILE A 102 17.92 -5.30 11.36
C ILE A 102 18.36 -6.34 10.30
N PRO A 103 18.07 -7.64 10.46
CA PRO A 103 18.43 -8.60 9.43
C PRO A 103 17.74 -8.36 8.09
N LEU A 104 16.47 -7.87 8.07
CA LEU A 104 15.79 -7.48 6.85
C LEU A 104 16.52 -6.31 6.16
N LEU A 105 16.96 -5.31 6.92
CA LEU A 105 17.70 -4.17 6.39
C LEU A 105 19.06 -4.60 5.85
N VAL A 106 19.76 -5.50 6.54
CA VAL A 106 21.03 -6.07 6.06
C VAL A 106 20.83 -6.81 4.74
N LEU A 107 19.81 -7.68 4.64
CA LEU A 107 19.51 -8.39 3.40
C LEU A 107 19.14 -7.43 2.26
N ALA A 108 18.35 -6.41 2.54
CA ALA A 108 18.00 -5.36 1.59
C ALA A 108 19.25 -4.60 1.11
N ALA A 109 20.17 -4.25 2.02
CA ALA A 109 21.39 -3.53 1.71
C ALA A 109 22.41 -4.37 0.93
N LEU A 110 22.52 -5.65 1.24
CA LEU A 110 23.40 -6.59 0.55
C LEU A 110 22.91 -6.95 -0.87
N ARG A 111 21.66 -6.69 -1.19
CA ARG A 111 21.04 -6.95 -2.51
C ARG A 111 21.26 -8.38 -3.02
N VAL A 112 21.13 -9.35 -2.14
CA VAL A 112 21.37 -10.76 -2.46
C VAL A 112 20.19 -11.30 -3.27
N GLY A 113 20.13 -10.98 -4.57
CA GLY A 113 19.12 -11.47 -5.50
C GLY A 113 17.69 -11.38 -4.94
N LEU A 114 16.89 -12.41 -5.13
CA LEU A 114 15.50 -12.48 -4.69
C LEU A 114 15.31 -12.22 -3.17
N ALA A 115 16.26 -12.67 -2.35
CA ALA A 115 16.17 -12.45 -0.89
C ALA A 115 16.26 -10.96 -0.52
N GLY A 116 17.12 -10.21 -1.21
CA GLY A 116 17.20 -8.74 -1.04
C GLY A 116 15.91 -8.03 -1.49
N GLU A 117 15.37 -8.41 -2.65
CA GLU A 117 14.11 -7.86 -3.16
C GLU A 117 12.93 -8.13 -2.19
N LEU A 118 12.82 -9.37 -1.70
CA LEU A 118 11.81 -9.74 -0.71
C LEU A 118 11.99 -9.00 0.62
N ALA A 119 13.22 -8.74 1.04
CA ALA A 119 13.50 -7.96 2.25
C ALA A 119 13.06 -6.50 2.08
N VAL A 120 13.36 -5.85 0.94
CA VAL A 120 12.88 -4.51 0.61
C VAL A 120 11.35 -4.49 0.60
N LEU A 121 10.72 -5.41 -0.12
CA LEU A 121 9.26 -5.52 -0.21
C LEU A 121 8.63 -5.67 1.18
N THR A 122 9.19 -6.54 2.02
CA THR A 122 8.70 -6.78 3.38
C THR A 122 8.82 -5.53 4.24
N LEU A 123 9.95 -4.81 4.18
CA LEU A 123 10.13 -3.56 4.92
C LEU A 123 9.14 -2.49 4.48
N VAL A 124 8.90 -2.35 3.17
CA VAL A 124 7.90 -1.42 2.62
C VAL A 124 6.49 -1.80 3.08
N MET A 125 6.10 -3.07 2.99
CA MET A 125 4.80 -3.54 3.48
C MET A 125 4.61 -3.21 4.97
N LEU A 126 5.61 -3.51 5.80
CA LEU A 126 5.58 -3.24 7.23
C LEU A 126 5.49 -1.75 7.53
N SER A 127 6.26 -0.91 6.83
CA SER A 127 6.19 0.55 6.99
C SER A 127 4.79 1.10 6.66
N CYS A 128 4.18 0.59 5.60
CA CYS A 128 2.81 0.94 5.23
C CYS A 128 1.79 0.47 6.28
N VAL A 129 1.99 -0.72 6.87
CA VAL A 129 1.16 -1.22 8.00
C VAL A 129 1.25 -0.29 9.21
N ALA A 130 2.45 0.18 9.57
CA ALA A 130 2.60 1.15 10.65
C ALA A 130 1.85 2.44 10.34
N LEU A 131 2.10 3.02 9.16
CA LEU A 131 1.51 4.29 8.75
C LEU A 131 -0.02 4.22 8.66
N GLY A 132 -0.58 3.18 8.01
CA GLY A 132 -2.01 2.94 7.93
C GLY A 132 -2.66 2.73 9.31
N SER A 133 -1.96 2.03 10.21
CA SER A 133 -2.43 1.80 11.59
C SER A 133 -2.40 3.07 12.43
N LEU A 134 -1.36 3.90 12.29
CA LEU A 134 -1.26 5.21 12.94
C LEU A 134 -2.41 6.13 12.49
N LEU A 135 -2.66 6.21 11.19
CA LEU A 135 -3.78 6.99 10.66
C LEU A 135 -5.12 6.46 11.20
N ALA A 136 -5.31 5.14 11.25
CA ALA A 136 -6.52 4.52 11.79
C ALA A 136 -6.70 4.69 13.31
N ALA A 137 -5.62 4.97 14.05
CA ALA A 137 -5.68 5.31 15.46
C ALA A 137 -6.17 6.75 15.71
N VAL A 138 -5.90 7.66 14.77
CA VAL A 138 -6.17 9.10 14.88
C VAL A 138 -7.45 9.51 14.15
N ALA A 139 -7.71 8.95 12.96
CA ALA A 139 -8.82 9.31 12.09
C ALA A 139 -10.04 8.39 12.25
N GLY A 140 -11.21 8.87 11.84
CA GLY A 140 -12.43 8.07 11.76
C GLY A 140 -12.41 7.11 10.56
N ILE A 141 -13.22 6.05 10.62
CA ILE A 141 -13.29 5.07 9.52
C ILE A 141 -13.77 5.71 8.23
N ARG A 142 -14.78 6.59 8.33
CA ARG A 142 -15.38 7.24 7.17
C ARG A 142 -14.35 8.09 6.43
N GLU A 143 -13.59 8.86 7.17
CA GLU A 143 -12.53 9.73 6.67
C GLU A 143 -11.44 8.91 5.97
N LEU A 144 -11.06 7.77 6.56
CA LEU A 144 -10.05 6.90 5.97
C LEU A 144 -10.53 6.19 4.70
N VAL A 145 -11.81 5.77 4.66
CA VAL A 145 -12.39 5.20 3.43
C VAL A 145 -12.41 6.23 2.32
N ILE A 146 -12.82 7.47 2.62
CA ILE A 146 -12.81 8.58 1.66
C ILE A 146 -11.36 8.84 1.18
N ALA A 147 -10.40 8.90 2.09
CA ALA A 147 -8.98 9.09 1.76
C ALA A 147 -8.45 8.00 0.82
N ALA A 148 -8.74 6.72 1.13
CA ALA A 148 -8.30 5.59 0.31
C ALA A 148 -8.90 5.64 -1.10
N LEU A 149 -10.19 5.98 -1.22
CA LEU A 149 -10.87 6.11 -2.51
C LEU A 149 -10.33 7.31 -3.30
N LEU A 150 -10.08 8.44 -2.64
CA LEU A 150 -9.49 9.62 -3.28
C LEU A 150 -8.08 9.34 -3.80
N VAL A 151 -7.23 8.64 -3.02
CA VAL A 151 -5.90 8.24 -3.49
C VAL A 151 -6.01 7.35 -4.72
N ALA A 152 -6.91 6.36 -4.74
CA ALA A 152 -7.08 5.47 -5.88
C ALA A 152 -7.57 6.22 -7.14
N VAL A 153 -8.48 7.19 -6.98
CA VAL A 153 -8.95 8.03 -8.09
C VAL A 153 -7.82 8.93 -8.60
N LEU A 154 -7.06 9.56 -7.70
CA LEU A 154 -5.92 10.40 -8.08
C LEU A 154 -4.85 9.59 -8.80
N ASP A 155 -4.56 8.39 -8.32
CA ASP A 155 -3.59 7.48 -8.93
C ASP A 155 -4.01 7.15 -10.37
N LEU A 156 -5.27 6.79 -10.57
CA LEU A 156 -5.84 6.53 -11.91
C LEU A 156 -5.75 7.75 -12.83
N VAL A 157 -6.11 8.93 -12.33
CA VAL A 157 -6.06 10.18 -13.10
C VAL A 157 -4.61 10.55 -13.46
N LEU A 158 -3.70 10.48 -12.49
CA LEU A 158 -2.28 10.82 -12.69
C LEU A 158 -1.59 9.83 -13.62
N MET A 159 -1.98 8.56 -13.58
CA MET A 159 -1.48 7.54 -14.51
C MET A 159 -1.86 7.88 -15.97
N HIS A 160 -3.14 8.19 -16.21
CA HIS A 160 -3.62 8.58 -17.54
C HIS A 160 -3.02 9.92 -18.01
N ALA A 161 -2.79 10.84 -17.08
CA ALA A 161 -2.12 12.12 -17.38
C ALA A 161 -0.59 11.99 -17.56
N GLY A 162 -0.01 10.81 -17.35
CA GLY A 162 1.44 10.58 -17.47
C GLY A 162 2.27 11.13 -16.30
N GLY A 163 1.65 11.74 -15.29
CA GLY A 163 2.34 12.35 -14.14
C GLY A 163 3.12 11.33 -13.32
N ILE A 164 2.59 10.13 -13.14
CA ILE A 164 3.26 9.04 -12.43
C ILE A 164 4.54 8.61 -13.16
N ARG A 165 4.52 8.52 -14.48
CA ARG A 165 5.69 8.12 -15.27
C ARG A 165 6.87 9.08 -15.06
N ILE A 166 6.59 10.39 -15.01
CA ILE A 166 7.62 11.41 -14.78
C ILE A 166 8.19 11.29 -13.36
N ALA A 167 7.32 11.14 -12.36
CA ALA A 167 7.75 10.99 -10.96
C ALA A 167 8.56 9.71 -10.75
N THR A 168 8.13 8.59 -11.34
CA THR A 168 8.83 7.30 -11.31
C THR A 168 10.20 7.40 -11.96
N ALA A 169 10.31 8.01 -13.14
CA ALA A 169 11.60 8.21 -13.81
C ALA A 169 12.55 9.04 -12.94
N ALA A 170 12.08 10.12 -12.33
CA ALA A 170 12.89 10.94 -11.44
C ALA A 170 13.41 10.16 -10.22
N LEU A 171 12.58 9.27 -9.64
CA LEU A 171 13.00 8.41 -8.52
C LEU A 171 14.04 7.38 -8.95
N LEU A 172 13.86 6.74 -10.11
CA LEU A 172 14.80 5.77 -10.65
C LEU A 172 16.16 6.41 -10.97
N ASP A 173 16.16 7.61 -11.55
CA ASP A 173 17.38 8.36 -11.86
C ASP A 173 18.12 8.77 -10.57
N ALA A 174 17.39 9.18 -9.52
CA ALA A 174 17.99 9.54 -8.23
C ALA A 174 18.58 8.34 -7.49
N HIS A 175 18.08 7.14 -7.79
CA HIS A 175 18.44 5.93 -7.05
C HIS A 175 19.83 5.38 -7.39
N ALA A 176 20.45 5.77 -8.51
CA ALA A 176 21.83 5.48 -8.95
C ALA A 176 22.49 4.17 -8.44
N GLY A 177 21.73 3.15 -8.12
CA GLY A 177 22.20 1.79 -7.86
C GLY A 177 22.87 1.51 -6.49
N ARG A 178 23.00 2.46 -5.58
CA ARG A 178 23.77 2.28 -4.33
C ARG A 178 22.97 1.99 -3.05
N ILE A 179 21.69 2.26 -3.04
CA ILE A 179 20.83 2.18 -1.84
C ILE A 179 19.62 1.28 -2.16
N PRO A 180 19.03 0.53 -1.21
CA PRO A 180 17.78 -0.19 -1.44
C PRO A 180 16.64 0.72 -1.89
N ASP A 181 15.89 0.34 -2.92
CA ASP A 181 14.78 1.15 -3.40
C ASP A 181 13.51 0.90 -2.57
N PHE A 182 13.38 1.68 -1.51
CA PHE A 182 12.19 1.64 -0.67
C PHE A 182 11.02 2.47 -1.22
N ALA A 183 11.27 3.37 -2.16
CA ALA A 183 10.22 4.17 -2.78
C ALA A 183 9.46 3.37 -3.85
N GLN A 184 10.19 2.50 -4.55
CA GLN A 184 9.66 1.65 -5.62
C GLN A 184 10.28 0.25 -5.54
N PRO A 185 9.80 -0.61 -4.63
CA PRO A 185 10.31 -1.97 -4.50
C PRO A 185 10.11 -2.74 -5.81
N VAL A 186 11.17 -3.43 -6.20
CA VAL A 186 11.20 -4.29 -7.38
C VAL A 186 11.13 -5.74 -6.92
N LEU A 187 10.38 -6.56 -7.64
CA LEU A 187 10.37 -8.00 -7.49
C LEU A 187 10.48 -8.65 -8.87
N GLY A 188 11.62 -9.24 -9.16
CA GLY A 188 11.95 -9.73 -10.50
C GLY A 188 11.97 -8.59 -11.51
N ARG A 189 10.99 -8.58 -12.43
CA ARG A 189 10.86 -7.53 -13.47
C ARG A 189 9.75 -6.51 -13.17
N MET A 190 9.03 -6.70 -12.07
CA MET A 190 7.88 -5.87 -11.73
C MET A 190 8.24 -4.86 -10.65
N THR A 191 7.73 -3.65 -10.82
CA THR A 191 7.87 -2.58 -9.84
C THR A 191 6.49 -2.23 -9.31
N ILE A 192 6.38 -2.03 -8.01
CA ILE A 192 5.15 -1.59 -7.36
C ILE A 192 5.44 -0.33 -6.54
N GLY A 193 4.51 0.63 -6.56
CA GLY A 193 4.66 1.87 -5.82
C GLY A 193 4.44 1.70 -4.31
N TYR A 194 5.13 2.51 -3.50
CA TYR A 194 4.87 2.62 -2.06
C TYR A 194 3.39 2.92 -1.77
N GLY A 195 2.76 3.77 -2.60
CA GLY A 195 1.34 4.15 -2.49
C GLY A 195 0.38 2.98 -2.55
N ASP A 196 0.69 1.97 -3.35
CA ASP A 196 -0.16 0.79 -3.53
C ASP A 196 -0.25 -0.04 -2.24
N PHE A 197 0.90 -0.25 -1.59
CA PHE A 197 0.94 -0.91 -0.28
C PHE A 197 0.36 -0.05 0.82
N PHE A 198 0.51 1.26 0.74
CA PHE A 198 -0.07 2.17 1.71
C PHE A 198 -1.61 2.10 1.70
N VAL A 199 -2.24 2.13 0.53
CA VAL A 199 -3.70 1.99 0.41
C VAL A 199 -4.17 0.61 0.88
N ALA A 200 -3.42 -0.46 0.58
CA ALA A 200 -3.70 -1.80 1.08
C ALA A 200 -3.61 -1.89 2.62
N ALA A 201 -2.57 -1.30 3.22
CA ALA A 201 -2.41 -1.23 4.67
C ALA A 201 -3.53 -0.43 5.33
N LEU A 202 -3.93 0.69 4.72
CA LEU A 202 -5.03 1.52 5.19
C LEU A 202 -6.35 0.76 5.16
N ALA A 203 -6.63 0.04 4.07
CA ALA A 203 -7.80 -0.84 3.95
C ALA A 203 -7.79 -1.93 5.03
N GLY A 204 -6.64 -2.54 5.27
CA GLY A 204 -6.43 -3.50 6.33
C GLY A 204 -6.69 -2.93 7.72
N ALA A 205 -6.17 -1.74 8.00
CA ALA A 205 -6.38 -1.05 9.27
C ALA A 205 -7.87 -0.69 9.51
N ILE A 206 -8.58 -0.24 8.48
CA ILE A 206 -10.02 -0.01 8.50
C ILE A 206 -10.78 -1.30 8.83
N ALA A 207 -10.45 -2.39 8.12
CA ALA A 207 -11.12 -3.69 8.25
C ALA A 207 -10.73 -4.44 9.52
N SER A 208 -9.60 -4.13 10.16
CA SER A 208 -9.03 -4.84 11.32
C SER A 208 -9.96 -4.90 12.54
N ARG A 209 -10.97 -4.03 12.59
CA ARG A 209 -12.03 -4.06 13.64
C ARG A 209 -12.92 -5.30 13.55
N ARG A 210 -12.97 -5.96 12.39
CA ARG A 210 -13.72 -7.18 12.10
C ARG A 210 -12.82 -8.16 11.34
N PRO A 211 -12.21 -9.15 11.99
CA PRO A 211 -11.24 -10.07 11.39
C PRO A 211 -11.78 -10.78 10.13
N SER A 212 -13.05 -11.20 10.16
CA SER A 212 -13.68 -11.82 8.97
C SER A 212 -13.78 -10.87 7.79
N LEU A 213 -14.09 -9.59 8.03
CA LEU A 213 -14.13 -8.58 6.98
C LEU A 213 -12.73 -8.29 6.43
N GLN A 214 -11.72 -8.25 7.29
CA GLN A 214 -10.34 -8.05 6.89
C GLN A 214 -9.85 -9.17 5.97
N THR A 215 -10.18 -10.44 6.28
CA THR A 215 -9.88 -11.57 5.41
C THR A 215 -10.59 -11.46 4.06
N VAL A 216 -11.87 -11.08 4.05
CA VAL A 216 -12.61 -10.86 2.79
C VAL A 216 -11.97 -9.76 1.96
N VAL A 217 -11.61 -8.61 2.56
CA VAL A 217 -10.94 -7.51 1.84
C VAL A 217 -9.60 -7.98 1.28
N ALA A 218 -8.81 -8.74 2.05
CA ALA A 218 -7.52 -9.24 1.60
C ALA A 218 -7.66 -10.19 0.42
N LEU A 219 -8.55 -11.18 0.50
CA LEU A 219 -8.81 -12.12 -0.59
C LEU A 219 -9.34 -11.40 -1.84
N ALA A 220 -10.26 -10.46 -1.66
CA ALA A 220 -10.77 -9.65 -2.76
C ALA A 220 -9.66 -8.80 -3.40
N THR A 221 -8.81 -8.15 -2.61
CA THR A 221 -7.66 -7.40 -3.12
C THR A 221 -6.74 -8.28 -3.94
N THR A 222 -6.35 -9.45 -3.43
CA THR A 222 -5.51 -10.40 -4.16
C THR A 222 -6.18 -10.86 -5.45
N ALA A 223 -7.47 -11.26 -5.40
CA ALA A 223 -8.21 -11.73 -6.56
C ALA A 223 -8.35 -10.64 -7.65
N PHE A 224 -8.68 -9.41 -7.26
CA PHE A 224 -8.78 -8.29 -8.21
C PHE A 224 -7.42 -7.90 -8.78
N ALA A 225 -6.33 -7.94 -7.99
CA ALA A 225 -4.99 -7.69 -8.49
C ALA A 225 -4.57 -8.76 -9.50
N LEU A 226 -4.82 -10.04 -9.22
CA LEU A 226 -4.55 -11.13 -10.16
C LEU A 226 -5.39 -10.99 -11.44
N ALA A 227 -6.68 -10.68 -11.31
CA ALA A 227 -7.55 -10.46 -12.46
C ALA A 227 -7.06 -9.27 -13.31
N GLN A 228 -6.63 -8.19 -12.67
CA GLN A 228 -6.06 -7.03 -13.35
C GLN A 228 -4.81 -7.43 -14.14
N TYR A 229 -3.86 -8.16 -13.55
CA TYR A 229 -2.68 -8.65 -14.27
C TYR A 229 -3.03 -9.58 -15.43
N ALA A 230 -4.03 -10.46 -15.24
CA ALA A 230 -4.48 -11.38 -16.30
C ALA A 230 -5.18 -10.66 -17.48
N LEU A 231 -5.86 -9.54 -17.20
CA LEU A 231 -6.60 -8.76 -18.20
C LEU A 231 -5.73 -7.68 -18.86
N SER A 232 -4.59 -7.32 -18.25
CA SER A 232 -3.67 -6.34 -18.82
C SER A 232 -2.92 -6.97 -19.99
N SER A 233 -3.36 -6.66 -21.22
CA SER A 233 -2.62 -6.94 -22.43
C SER A 233 -1.65 -5.80 -22.70
N ASP A 234 -0.39 -6.16 -22.97
CA ASP A 234 0.63 -5.30 -23.61
C ASP A 234 0.83 -3.87 -23.05
N GLY A 235 1.04 -3.75 -21.75
CA GLY A 235 1.64 -2.53 -21.17
C GLY A 235 0.68 -1.52 -20.55
N ASP A 236 -0.62 -1.71 -20.60
CA ASP A 236 -1.62 -0.88 -19.92
C ASP A 236 -1.93 -1.42 -18.52
N LEU A 237 -0.93 -1.36 -17.63
CA LEU A 237 -1.13 -1.71 -16.22
C LEU A 237 -1.99 -0.63 -15.56
N LEU A 238 -3.15 -1.03 -15.03
CA LEU A 238 -3.93 -0.16 -14.14
C LEU A 238 -3.18 0.03 -12.80
N PRO A 239 -3.40 1.14 -12.09
CA PRO A 239 -2.79 1.33 -10.78
C PRO A 239 -3.16 0.21 -9.82
N ALA A 240 -2.19 -0.30 -9.07
CA ALA A 240 -2.41 -1.38 -8.10
C ALA A 240 -3.26 -0.94 -6.88
N THR A 241 -3.57 0.35 -6.75
CA THR A 241 -4.54 0.91 -5.81
C THR A 241 -5.99 0.56 -6.15
N VAL A 242 -6.31 0.33 -7.43
CA VAL A 242 -7.68 0.04 -7.91
C VAL A 242 -8.24 -1.26 -7.31
N PRO A 243 -7.54 -2.40 -7.32
CA PRO A 243 -7.99 -3.63 -6.66
C PRO A 243 -8.38 -3.43 -5.20
N VAL A 244 -7.61 -2.65 -4.46
CA VAL A 244 -7.86 -2.35 -3.05
C VAL A 244 -9.12 -1.50 -2.88
N ALA A 245 -9.29 -0.47 -3.70
CA ALA A 245 -10.46 0.39 -3.67
C ALA A 245 -11.74 -0.39 -3.97
N VAL A 246 -11.73 -1.25 -4.99
CA VAL A 246 -12.85 -2.13 -5.33
C VAL A 246 -13.15 -3.09 -4.18
N ALA A 247 -12.13 -3.71 -3.58
CA ALA A 247 -12.30 -4.61 -2.44
C ALA A 247 -12.95 -3.90 -1.23
N LEU A 248 -12.58 -2.65 -0.95
CA LEU A 248 -13.20 -1.83 0.10
C LEU A 248 -14.67 -1.54 -0.17
N VAL A 249 -15.01 -1.18 -1.42
CA VAL A 249 -16.40 -0.91 -1.82
C VAL A 249 -17.24 -2.17 -1.69
N VAL A 250 -16.76 -3.30 -2.22
CA VAL A 250 -17.45 -4.60 -2.12
C VAL A 250 -17.68 -4.98 -0.65
N ALA A 251 -16.66 -4.83 0.20
CA ALA A 251 -16.77 -5.12 1.61
C ALA A 251 -17.79 -4.21 2.33
N ALA A 252 -17.85 -2.93 1.96
CA ALA A 252 -18.84 -2.00 2.51
C ALA A 252 -20.27 -2.38 2.11
N VAL A 253 -20.49 -2.76 0.85
CA VAL A 253 -21.80 -3.20 0.33
C VAL A 253 -22.24 -4.49 1.02
N VAL A 254 -21.38 -5.51 1.06
CA VAL A 254 -21.67 -6.79 1.73
C VAL A 254 -21.95 -6.59 3.23
N GLY A 255 -21.20 -5.71 3.88
CA GLY A 255 -21.43 -5.37 5.29
C GLY A 255 -22.79 -4.72 5.54
N ARG A 256 -23.26 -3.85 4.64
CA ARG A 256 -24.59 -3.22 4.71
C ARG A 256 -25.71 -4.23 4.49
N LEU A 257 -25.57 -5.09 3.47
CA LEU A 257 -26.57 -6.12 3.15
C LEU A 257 -26.76 -7.12 4.30
N ARG A 258 -25.66 -7.53 4.95
CA ARG A 258 -25.74 -8.43 6.13
C ARG A 258 -26.45 -7.77 7.30
N ARG A 259 -26.23 -6.49 7.57
CA ARG A 259 -26.95 -5.76 8.63
C ARG A 259 -28.43 -5.71 8.37
N ARG A 260 -28.86 -5.35 7.16
CA ARG A 260 -30.27 -5.30 6.79
C ARG A 260 -30.96 -6.66 6.96
N ARG A 261 -30.30 -7.76 6.58
CA ARG A 261 -30.87 -9.12 6.75
C ARG A 261 -31.10 -9.46 8.23
N VAL A 262 -30.17 -9.08 9.11
CA VAL A 262 -30.31 -9.31 10.56
C VAL A 262 -31.46 -8.48 11.13
N GLU A 263 -31.59 -7.22 10.71
CA GLU A 263 -32.67 -6.33 11.13
C GLU A 263 -34.05 -6.84 10.69
N VAL A 264 -34.17 -7.34 9.46
CA VAL A 264 -35.42 -7.93 8.93
C VAL A 264 -35.76 -9.25 9.65
N ALA A 265 -34.77 -10.08 9.96
CA ALA A 265 -34.98 -11.33 10.67
C ALA A 265 -35.31 -11.15 12.17
N ALA A 266 -34.94 -10.00 12.74
CA ALA A 266 -35.24 -9.63 14.13
C ALA A 266 -36.55 -8.86 14.30
N ALA A 267 -37.23 -8.46 13.20
CA ALA A 267 -38.51 -7.82 13.24
C ALA A 267 -39.58 -8.80 13.75
N PRO A 268 -40.35 -8.49 14.82
CA PRO A 268 -41.42 -9.36 15.31
C PRO A 268 -42.43 -9.55 14.19
N ALA A 269 -42.83 -10.80 13.95
CA ALA A 269 -43.96 -11.10 13.09
C ALA A 269 -45.21 -10.48 13.73
N ILE A 270 -45.76 -9.44 13.07
CA ILE A 270 -47.01 -8.76 13.49
C ILE A 270 -48.19 -9.67 13.12
#